data_ace46beafb329b663401d7cfcfec79b6
#
_entry.id   ace46beafb329b663401d7cfcfec79b6
#
_cell.length_a   1.000
_cell.length_b   1.000
_cell.length_c   1.000
_cell.angle_alpha   90.00
_cell.angle_beta   90.00
_cell.angle_gamma   90.00
#
_symmetry.space_group_name_H-M   'P 1'
#
loop_
_entity.id
_entity.type
_entity.pdbx_description
1 polymer ?
#
loop_
_entity_poly.entity_id
_entity_poly.type
_entity_poly.pdbx_seq_one_letter_code
_entity_poly.pdbx_strand_id
1 'polypeptide(L)'
;MSNLDYMDLEILYQAKKSKNGINPENVFQQDVFTPGMWELVDKFATLQEKNLLTKNKEGLFVLTKSGMNTFWNIESPLWMNLLKLLRVKSFSDTECAMYLEESIPAVQQALDMIRKKGYVLMSTLRKEEKLLKMYEILSEGVEQLTEFKKSGLFVVKSGDKLVVELDDGEGILYEIIDDLVNPLRMVKTLSKDELKEYK
;
A
#
# COMPACT_ATOMS: atom_id res chain seq x y z
N MET A 1 6.06 11.71 2.69
CA MET A 1 5.96 10.91 1.45
C MET A 1 5.67 11.85 0.33
N SER A 2 6.48 11.85 -0.73
CA SER A 2 6.06 12.41 -2.01
C SER A 2 4.77 11.70 -2.42
N ASN A 3 3.76 12.47 -2.84
CA ASN A 3 2.56 11.89 -3.39
C ASN A 3 2.96 11.09 -4.64
N LEU A 4 2.67 9.80 -4.62
CA LEU A 4 2.71 8.96 -5.82
C LEU A 4 1.42 9.20 -6.58
N ASP A 5 1.51 9.27 -7.90
CA ASP A 5 0.35 9.38 -8.78
C ASP A 5 0.00 8.01 -9.43
N TYR A 6 -0.99 8.04 -10.31
CA TYR A 6 -1.46 6.84 -10.98
C TYR A 6 -0.40 6.20 -11.89
N MET A 7 0.43 7.01 -12.55
CA MET A 7 1.51 6.50 -13.39
C MET A 7 2.60 5.82 -12.55
N ASP A 8 2.94 6.40 -11.39
CA ASP A 8 3.87 5.79 -10.44
C ASP A 8 3.34 4.41 -9.97
N LEU A 9 2.04 4.31 -9.65
CA LEU A 9 1.40 3.05 -9.26
C LEU A 9 1.49 2.01 -10.37
N GLU A 10 1.17 2.38 -11.61
CA GLU A 10 1.22 1.48 -12.76
C GLU A 10 2.64 0.94 -13.00
N ILE A 11 3.65 1.81 -12.99
CA ILE A 11 5.04 1.40 -13.13
C ILE A 11 5.44 0.41 -12.04
N LEU A 12 5.12 0.71 -10.77
CA LEU A 12 5.45 -0.17 -9.65
C LEU A 12 4.69 -1.51 -9.74
N TYR A 13 3.42 -1.49 -10.18
CA TYR A 13 2.62 -2.70 -10.36
C TYR A 13 3.16 -3.60 -11.48
N GLN A 14 3.55 -3.02 -12.61
CA GLN A 14 4.18 -3.75 -13.70
C GLN A 14 5.54 -4.32 -13.28
N ALA A 15 6.34 -3.55 -12.54
CA ALA A 15 7.61 -4.04 -11.98
C ALA A 15 7.42 -5.21 -11.00
N LYS A 16 6.33 -5.18 -10.21
CA LYS A 16 5.96 -6.28 -9.32
C LYS A 16 5.60 -7.54 -10.09
N LYS A 17 4.83 -7.41 -11.18
CA LYS A 17 4.40 -8.55 -12.00
C LYS A 17 5.53 -9.16 -12.84
N SER A 18 6.51 -8.36 -13.22
CA SER A 18 7.61 -8.83 -14.06
C SER A 18 8.68 -9.53 -13.22
N LYS A 19 8.92 -10.80 -13.51
CA LYS A 19 10.02 -11.56 -12.87
C LYS A 19 11.42 -11.08 -13.28
N ASN A 20 11.54 -10.50 -14.46
CA ASN A 20 12.84 -10.12 -15.03
C ASN A 20 13.11 -8.61 -14.94
N GLY A 21 12.12 -7.83 -14.53
CA GLY A 21 12.17 -6.37 -14.55
C GLY A 21 11.48 -5.78 -15.76
N ILE A 22 11.39 -4.46 -15.80
CA ILE A 22 10.70 -3.68 -16.82
C ILE A 22 11.61 -2.57 -17.36
N ASN A 23 11.30 -2.06 -18.53
CA ASN A 23 11.90 -0.85 -19.07
C ASN A 23 10.81 0.16 -19.47
N PRO A 24 11.14 1.46 -19.63
CA PRO A 24 10.16 2.48 -20.01
C PRO A 24 9.42 2.16 -21.33
N GLU A 25 10.05 1.45 -22.27
CA GLU A 25 9.50 1.14 -23.58
C GLU A 25 8.36 0.10 -23.52
N ASN A 26 8.31 -0.72 -22.48
CA ASN A 26 7.41 -1.89 -22.41
C ASN A 26 6.23 -1.74 -21.43
N VAL A 27 6.19 -0.66 -20.62
CA VAL A 27 5.23 -0.55 -19.51
C VAL A 27 3.80 -0.27 -19.97
N PHE A 28 3.62 0.49 -21.07
CA PHE A 28 2.30 0.97 -21.51
C PHE A 28 1.94 0.55 -22.94
N GLN A 29 2.43 -0.59 -23.41
CA GLN A 29 2.20 -1.03 -24.80
C GLN A 29 0.73 -1.38 -25.14
N GLN A 30 -0.17 -1.44 -24.14
CA GLN A 30 -1.54 -1.95 -24.33
C GLN A 30 -2.66 -0.99 -23.91
N ASP A 31 -2.37 0.19 -23.38
CA ASP A 31 -3.40 1.08 -22.82
C ASP A 31 -3.69 2.32 -23.67
N VAL A 32 -4.94 2.78 -23.58
CA VAL A 32 -5.48 3.98 -24.25
C VAL A 32 -4.72 5.26 -23.84
N PHE A 33 -4.02 5.23 -22.73
CA PHE A 33 -3.18 6.32 -22.23
C PHE A 33 -1.71 5.96 -22.42
N THR A 34 -1.11 6.48 -23.49
CA THR A 34 0.33 6.35 -23.74
C THR A 34 1.00 7.67 -23.32
N PRO A 35 1.63 7.73 -22.13
CA PRO A 35 2.42 8.90 -21.75
C PRO A 35 3.58 9.09 -22.73
N GLY A 36 4.07 10.32 -22.84
CA GLY A 36 5.26 10.59 -23.67
C GLY A 36 6.47 9.80 -23.15
N MET A 37 7.31 9.30 -24.03
CA MET A 37 8.50 8.52 -23.63
C MET A 37 9.39 9.27 -22.63
N TRP A 38 9.54 10.58 -22.78
CA TRP A 38 10.31 11.43 -21.85
C TRP A 38 9.70 11.48 -20.46
N GLU A 39 8.39 11.54 -20.38
CA GLU A 39 7.66 11.53 -19.11
C GLU A 39 7.85 10.21 -18.36
N LEU A 40 7.84 9.08 -19.10
CA LEU A 40 8.12 7.76 -18.54
C LEU A 40 9.55 7.68 -18.01
N VAL A 41 10.53 8.09 -18.81
CA VAL A 41 11.95 8.05 -18.40
C VAL A 41 12.16 8.88 -17.12
N ASP A 42 11.56 10.06 -17.05
CA ASP A 42 11.62 10.92 -15.86
C ASP A 42 10.97 10.27 -14.63
N LYS A 43 9.80 9.62 -14.81
CA LYS A 43 9.12 8.86 -13.76
C LYS A 43 9.98 7.70 -13.24
N PHE A 44 10.60 6.93 -14.12
CA PHE A 44 11.51 5.85 -13.71
C PHE A 44 12.71 6.38 -12.94
N ALA A 45 13.32 7.49 -13.37
CA ALA A 45 14.41 8.14 -12.66
C ALA A 45 13.96 8.60 -11.26
N THR A 46 12.81 9.26 -11.17
CA THR A 46 12.23 9.72 -9.90
C THR A 46 11.94 8.54 -8.95
N LEU A 47 11.38 7.45 -9.44
CA LEU A 47 11.12 6.25 -8.62
C LEU A 47 12.41 5.57 -8.16
N GLN A 48 13.47 5.61 -8.97
CA GLN A 48 14.80 5.14 -8.60
C GLN A 48 15.44 6.02 -7.52
N GLU A 49 15.38 7.35 -7.65
CA GLU A 49 15.85 8.30 -6.63
C GLU A 49 15.13 8.11 -5.29
N LYS A 50 13.83 7.82 -5.33
CA LYS A 50 13.03 7.47 -4.14
C LYS A 50 13.33 6.07 -3.59
N ASN A 51 14.27 5.35 -4.19
CA ASN A 51 14.60 3.96 -3.84
C ASN A 51 13.39 3.00 -3.88
N LEU A 52 12.45 3.23 -4.79
CA LEU A 52 11.30 2.34 -5.03
C LEU A 52 11.60 1.34 -6.16
N LEU A 53 12.45 1.73 -7.11
CA LEU A 53 12.98 0.90 -8.18
C LEU A 53 14.51 0.87 -8.12
N THR A 54 15.11 -0.19 -8.65
CA THR A 54 16.54 -0.29 -8.89
C THR A 54 16.80 -1.03 -10.20
N LYS A 55 17.97 -0.84 -10.81
CA LYS A 55 18.36 -1.59 -12.00
C LYS A 55 19.01 -2.92 -11.63
N ASN A 56 18.60 -3.98 -12.31
CA ASN A 56 19.26 -5.27 -12.23
C ASN A 56 20.52 -5.31 -13.12
N LYS A 57 21.19 -6.46 -13.21
CA LYS A 57 22.40 -6.65 -14.01
C LYS A 57 22.19 -6.46 -15.53
N GLU A 58 20.97 -6.61 -15.99
CA GLU A 58 20.55 -6.44 -17.39
C GLU A 58 20.12 -5.01 -17.70
N GLY A 59 20.17 -4.10 -16.73
CA GLY A 59 19.74 -2.71 -16.86
C GLY A 59 18.23 -2.50 -16.77
N LEU A 60 17.45 -3.56 -16.48
CA LEU A 60 16.00 -3.50 -16.30
C LEU A 60 15.65 -3.05 -14.88
N PHE A 61 14.56 -2.30 -14.76
CA PHE A 61 14.08 -1.83 -13.47
C PHE A 61 13.29 -2.93 -12.74
N VAL A 62 13.66 -3.18 -11.50
CA VAL A 62 13.01 -4.12 -10.60
C VAL A 62 12.57 -3.41 -9.32
N LEU A 63 11.54 -3.95 -8.68
CA LEU A 63 11.01 -3.39 -7.45
C LEU A 63 11.99 -3.62 -6.30
N THR A 64 12.25 -2.58 -5.51
CA THR A 64 13.00 -2.71 -4.26
C THR A 64 12.10 -3.20 -3.13
N LYS A 65 12.69 -3.57 -1.97
CA LYS A 65 11.90 -3.85 -0.75
C LYS A 65 11.06 -2.63 -0.35
N SER A 66 11.60 -1.42 -0.47
CA SER A 66 10.87 -0.17 -0.20
C SER A 66 9.71 0.02 -1.17
N GLY A 67 9.94 -0.23 -2.46
CA GLY A 67 8.90 -0.19 -3.48
C GLY A 67 7.78 -1.21 -3.20
N MET A 68 8.14 -2.44 -2.84
CA MET A 68 7.18 -3.47 -2.45
C MET A 68 6.33 -3.02 -1.25
N ASN A 69 6.95 -2.46 -0.21
CA ASN A 69 6.26 -2.03 1.00
C ASN A 69 5.37 -0.80 0.80
N THR A 70 5.44 -0.14 -0.36
CA THR A 70 4.62 1.04 -0.64
C THR A 70 3.13 0.69 -0.69
N PHE A 71 2.76 -0.37 -1.41
CA PHE A 71 1.36 -0.80 -1.58
C PHE A 71 1.14 -2.26 -1.14
N TRP A 72 2.17 -3.10 -1.17
CA TRP A 72 2.09 -4.56 -0.97
C TRP A 72 2.85 -5.01 0.27
N ASN A 73 2.80 -4.20 1.33
CA ASN A 73 3.43 -4.59 2.59
C ASN A 73 2.62 -5.71 3.24
N ILE A 74 3.19 -6.92 3.28
CA ILE A 74 2.58 -8.13 3.87
C ILE A 74 2.37 -7.97 5.38
N GLU A 75 3.22 -7.17 6.04
CA GLU A 75 3.15 -6.91 7.47
C GLU A 75 2.08 -5.86 7.82
N SER A 76 1.56 -5.14 6.81
CA SER A 76 0.48 -4.15 7.00
C SER A 76 -0.89 -4.82 6.80
N PRO A 77 -1.87 -4.51 7.64
CA PRO A 77 -3.24 -4.99 7.42
C PRO A 77 -3.79 -4.47 6.08
N LEU A 78 -4.67 -5.27 5.45
CA LEU A 78 -5.22 -4.98 4.12
C LEU A 78 -5.85 -3.58 4.03
N TRP A 79 -6.60 -3.16 5.07
CA TRP A 79 -7.25 -1.85 5.09
C TRP A 79 -6.25 -0.69 4.94
N MET A 80 -5.04 -0.85 5.45
CA MET A 80 -3.99 0.15 5.32
C MET A 80 -3.41 0.21 3.91
N ASN A 81 -3.18 -0.94 3.27
CA ASN A 81 -2.76 -0.99 1.89
C ASN A 81 -3.84 -0.40 0.96
N LEU A 82 -5.13 -0.62 1.30
CA LEU A 82 -6.26 0.04 0.62
C LEU A 82 -6.21 1.56 0.76
N LEU A 83 -6.00 2.10 1.97
CA LEU A 83 -5.88 3.56 2.14
C LEU A 83 -4.69 4.15 1.37
N LYS A 84 -3.54 3.44 1.34
CA LYS A 84 -2.38 3.86 0.53
C LYS A 84 -2.72 3.89 -0.96
N LEU A 85 -3.44 2.88 -1.44
CA LEU A 85 -3.87 2.80 -2.84
C LEU A 85 -4.86 3.92 -3.17
N LEU A 86 -5.89 4.11 -2.35
CA LEU A 86 -6.91 5.15 -2.52
C LEU A 86 -6.37 6.58 -2.40
N ARG A 87 -5.16 6.75 -1.85
CA ARG A 87 -4.47 8.03 -1.85
C ARG A 87 -3.95 8.43 -3.23
N VAL A 88 -3.76 7.48 -4.13
CA VAL A 88 -3.33 7.73 -5.51
C VAL A 88 -4.48 8.31 -6.34
N LYS A 89 -5.62 7.65 -6.29
CA LYS A 89 -6.90 8.10 -6.89
C LYS A 89 -8.06 7.25 -6.35
N SER A 90 -9.28 7.59 -6.73
CA SER A 90 -10.46 6.77 -6.48
C SER A 90 -10.41 5.49 -7.30
N PHE A 91 -10.73 4.35 -6.68
CA PHE A 91 -10.78 3.03 -7.30
C PHE A 91 -12.08 2.31 -6.95
N SER A 92 -12.50 1.39 -7.82
CA SER A 92 -13.55 0.43 -7.50
C SER A 92 -12.99 -0.71 -6.64
N ASP A 93 -13.89 -1.50 -6.02
CA ASP A 93 -13.50 -2.71 -5.27
C ASP A 93 -12.75 -3.72 -6.13
N THR A 94 -13.15 -3.87 -7.39
CA THR A 94 -12.49 -4.77 -8.35
C THR A 94 -11.10 -4.28 -8.75
N GLU A 95 -10.91 -2.98 -8.97
CA GLU A 95 -9.59 -2.39 -9.22
C GLU A 95 -8.68 -2.50 -7.98
N CYS A 96 -9.22 -2.24 -6.79
CA CYS A 96 -8.48 -2.45 -5.54
C CYS A 96 -8.01 -3.90 -5.38
N ALA A 97 -8.89 -4.87 -5.66
CA ALA A 97 -8.57 -6.29 -5.60
C ALA A 97 -7.47 -6.67 -6.62
N MET A 98 -7.56 -6.13 -7.84
CA MET A 98 -6.56 -6.34 -8.89
C MET A 98 -5.18 -5.80 -8.48
N TYR A 99 -5.10 -4.53 -8.06
CA TYR A 99 -3.81 -3.92 -7.69
C TYR A 99 -3.17 -4.54 -6.46
N LEU A 100 -3.98 -4.90 -5.45
CA LEU A 100 -3.46 -5.51 -4.22
C LEU A 100 -3.28 -7.03 -4.33
N GLU A 101 -3.75 -7.64 -5.43
CA GLU A 101 -3.75 -9.11 -5.64
C GLU A 101 -4.49 -9.86 -4.53
N GLU A 102 -5.61 -9.29 -4.12
CA GLU A 102 -6.46 -9.80 -3.04
C GLU A 102 -7.81 -10.28 -3.59
N SER A 103 -8.51 -11.09 -2.83
CA SER A 103 -9.86 -11.52 -3.22
C SER A 103 -10.86 -10.36 -3.11
N ILE A 104 -11.80 -10.27 -4.06
CA ILE A 104 -12.84 -9.24 -4.04
C ILE A 104 -13.62 -9.22 -2.71
N PRO A 105 -14.05 -10.36 -2.14
CA PRO A 105 -14.75 -10.38 -0.85
C PRO A 105 -13.92 -9.79 0.30
N ALA A 106 -12.60 -10.10 0.38
CA ALA A 106 -11.73 -9.56 1.42
C ALA A 106 -11.58 -8.03 1.28
N VAL A 107 -11.42 -7.55 0.04
CA VAL A 107 -11.35 -6.11 -0.25
C VAL A 107 -12.66 -5.41 0.10
N GLN A 108 -13.81 -5.96 -0.28
CA GLN A 108 -15.11 -5.38 0.04
C GLN A 108 -15.35 -5.29 1.54
N GLN A 109 -14.98 -6.33 2.30
CA GLN A 109 -15.07 -6.33 3.75
C GLN A 109 -14.18 -5.25 4.39
N ALA A 110 -12.93 -5.13 3.93
CA ALA A 110 -12.01 -4.11 4.42
C ALA A 110 -12.47 -2.69 4.04
N LEU A 111 -12.98 -2.49 2.81
CA LEU A 111 -13.54 -1.21 2.36
C LEU A 111 -14.78 -0.81 3.19
N ASP A 112 -15.68 -1.75 3.48
CA ASP A 112 -16.84 -1.49 4.34
C ASP A 112 -16.43 -1.11 5.77
N MET A 113 -15.38 -1.75 6.30
CA MET A 113 -14.84 -1.42 7.62
C MET A 113 -14.28 0.01 7.65
N ILE A 114 -13.42 0.40 6.72
CA ILE A 114 -12.82 1.74 6.71
C ILE A 114 -13.86 2.82 6.35
N ARG A 115 -14.90 2.48 5.57
CA ARG A 115 -16.03 3.36 5.31
C ARG A 115 -16.85 3.64 6.58
N LYS A 116 -17.15 2.61 7.38
CA LYS A 116 -17.83 2.76 8.67
C LYS A 116 -17.05 3.63 9.67
N LYS A 117 -15.72 3.62 9.57
CA LYS A 117 -14.82 4.48 10.37
C LYS A 117 -14.70 5.91 9.81
N GLY A 118 -15.32 6.23 8.68
CA GLY A 118 -15.24 7.55 8.06
C GLY A 118 -13.91 7.82 7.36
N TYR A 119 -13.11 6.80 7.03
CA TYR A 119 -11.83 6.99 6.35
C TYR A 119 -11.96 7.09 4.83
N VAL A 120 -13.04 6.56 4.27
CA VAL A 120 -13.31 6.60 2.84
C VAL A 120 -14.76 6.95 2.56
N LEU A 121 -14.99 7.66 1.46
CA LEU A 121 -16.30 7.90 0.87
C LEU A 121 -16.55 6.85 -0.22
N MET A 122 -17.77 6.31 -0.28
CA MET A 122 -18.25 5.49 -1.38
C MET A 122 -19.23 6.29 -2.23
N SER A 123 -18.98 6.37 -3.51
CA SER A 123 -19.88 6.91 -4.52
C SER A 123 -20.26 5.82 -5.53
N THR A 124 -21.32 6.06 -6.31
CA THR A 124 -21.71 5.14 -7.37
C THR A 124 -21.52 5.83 -8.71
N LEU A 125 -20.72 5.21 -9.58
CA LEU A 125 -20.48 5.65 -10.95
C LEU A 125 -21.21 4.70 -11.92
N ARG A 126 -21.96 5.25 -12.86
CA ARG A 126 -22.54 4.49 -13.96
C ARG A 126 -21.55 4.46 -15.15
N LYS A 127 -21.09 3.27 -15.50
CA LYS A 127 -20.23 3.06 -16.66
C LYS A 127 -20.80 1.91 -17.50
N GLU A 128 -21.08 2.16 -18.77
CA GLU A 128 -21.53 1.11 -19.72
C GLU A 128 -22.65 0.22 -19.14
N GLU A 129 -23.75 0.85 -18.67
CA GLU A 129 -24.90 0.18 -18.05
C GLU A 129 -24.64 -0.56 -16.72
N LYS A 130 -23.39 -0.56 -16.21
CA LYS A 130 -23.05 -1.11 -14.90
C LYS A 130 -22.90 0.00 -13.87
N LEU A 131 -23.37 -0.29 -12.66
CA LEU A 131 -23.14 0.55 -11.48
C LEU A 131 -21.87 0.07 -10.79
N LEU A 132 -20.83 0.92 -10.77
CA LEU A 132 -19.58 0.67 -10.09
C LEU A 132 -19.56 1.43 -8.77
N LYS A 133 -19.18 0.77 -7.71
CA LYS A 133 -18.88 1.42 -6.42
C LYS A 133 -17.46 1.96 -6.50
N MET A 134 -17.31 3.27 -6.36
CA MET A 134 -16.02 3.95 -6.33
C MET A 134 -15.73 4.40 -4.90
N TYR A 135 -14.51 4.23 -4.47
CA TYR A 135 -14.05 4.60 -3.14
C TYR A 135 -12.98 5.67 -3.24
N GLU A 136 -13.08 6.67 -2.39
CA GLU A 136 -12.17 7.81 -2.30
C GLU A 136 -11.74 7.99 -0.85
N ILE A 137 -10.44 8.25 -0.62
CA ILE A 137 -9.93 8.51 0.72
C ILE A 137 -10.37 9.89 1.20
N LEU A 138 -10.80 9.97 2.46
CA LEU A 138 -11.11 11.21 3.16
C LEU A 138 -9.90 11.71 3.97
N SER A 139 -9.98 12.95 4.47
CA SER A 139 -8.94 13.56 5.32
C SER A 139 -8.57 12.69 6.52
N GLU A 140 -9.57 12.10 7.17
CA GLU A 140 -9.41 11.22 8.32
C GLU A 140 -8.63 9.94 7.97
N GLY A 141 -8.85 9.41 6.76
CA GLY A 141 -8.08 8.28 6.25
C GLY A 141 -6.61 8.65 5.96
N VAL A 142 -6.36 9.87 5.48
CA VAL A 142 -5.00 10.39 5.27
C VAL A 142 -4.30 10.61 6.63
N GLU A 143 -5.00 11.16 7.60
CA GLU A 143 -4.49 11.35 8.97
C GLU A 143 -4.12 10.00 9.60
N GLN A 144 -5.01 9.00 9.47
CA GLN A 144 -4.75 7.65 9.97
C GLN A 144 -3.48 7.03 9.37
N LEU A 145 -3.23 7.21 8.06
CA LEU A 145 -1.98 6.78 7.42
C LEU A 145 -0.75 7.52 7.97
N THR A 146 -0.92 8.78 8.37
CA THR A 146 0.17 9.60 8.89
C THR A 146 0.48 9.24 10.33
N GLU A 147 -0.53 9.02 11.16
CA GLU A 147 -0.40 8.59 12.55
C GLU A 147 0.25 7.21 12.65
N PHE A 148 -0.20 6.25 11.83
CA PHE A 148 0.41 4.93 11.81
C PHE A 148 1.90 4.96 11.42
N LYS A 149 2.32 5.92 10.59
CA LYS A 149 3.74 6.12 10.26
C LYS A 149 4.54 6.76 11.39
N LYS A 150 3.92 7.65 12.15
CA LYS A 150 4.56 8.26 13.32
C LYS A 150 4.69 7.28 14.48
N SER A 151 3.80 6.28 14.55
CA SER A 151 3.73 5.33 15.65
C SER A 151 4.65 4.12 15.52
N GLY A 152 5.39 3.93 14.40
CA GLY A 152 6.24 2.75 14.33
C GLY A 152 7.30 2.81 13.23
N LEU A 153 8.56 2.78 13.64
CA LEU A 153 9.73 2.62 12.79
C LEU A 153 10.00 1.16 12.41
N PHE A 154 9.54 0.23 13.22
CA PHE A 154 9.85 -1.19 13.06
C PHE A 154 8.67 -2.08 13.49
N VAL A 155 8.33 -3.05 12.64
CA VAL A 155 7.26 -4.01 12.91
C VAL A 155 7.82 -5.42 12.79
N VAL A 156 7.76 -6.19 13.85
CA VAL A 156 8.08 -7.63 13.86
C VAL A 156 6.81 -8.41 14.06
N LYS A 157 6.55 -9.35 13.17
CA LYS A 157 5.49 -10.34 13.33
C LYS A 157 6.07 -11.66 13.78
N SER A 158 5.61 -12.16 14.92
CA SER A 158 5.94 -13.48 15.45
C SER A 158 4.66 -14.23 15.81
N GLY A 159 4.23 -15.11 14.92
CA GLY A 159 2.98 -15.85 15.08
C GLY A 159 1.77 -14.92 15.06
N ASP A 160 1.02 -14.91 16.16
CA ASP A 160 -0.15 -14.08 16.41
C ASP A 160 0.17 -12.71 17.06
N LYS A 161 1.47 -12.39 17.22
CA LYS A 161 1.95 -11.18 17.85
C LYS A 161 2.53 -10.21 16.84
N LEU A 162 2.27 -8.93 17.04
CA LEU A 162 2.81 -7.83 16.28
C LEU A 162 3.49 -6.86 17.23
N VAL A 163 4.76 -6.56 16.99
CA VAL A 163 5.51 -5.57 17.77
C VAL A 163 5.77 -4.35 16.89
N VAL A 164 5.40 -3.19 17.38
CA VAL A 164 5.60 -1.91 16.71
C VAL A 164 6.57 -1.07 17.53
N GLU A 165 7.74 -0.76 16.98
CA GLU A 165 8.71 0.16 17.62
C GLU A 165 8.29 1.60 17.38
N LEU A 166 8.37 2.42 18.43
CA LEU A 166 8.07 3.85 18.43
C LEU A 166 9.34 4.67 18.18
N ASP A 167 9.17 5.94 17.80
CA ASP A 167 10.26 6.88 17.52
C ASP A 167 11.18 7.14 18.71
N ASP A 168 10.69 6.97 19.94
CA ASP A 168 11.45 7.10 21.18
C ASP A 168 12.24 5.84 21.55
N GLY A 169 12.12 4.77 20.75
CA GLY A 169 12.76 3.47 20.93
C GLY A 169 12.05 2.56 21.93
N GLU A 170 10.85 2.93 22.38
CA GLU A 170 9.93 2.01 23.04
C GLU A 170 9.14 1.21 22.02
N GLY A 171 8.33 0.26 22.45
CA GLY A 171 7.52 -0.56 21.55
C GLY A 171 6.10 -0.78 22.08
N ILE A 172 5.23 -1.21 21.17
CA ILE A 172 3.89 -1.68 21.53
C ILE A 172 3.73 -3.11 21.02
N LEU A 173 3.38 -4.00 21.93
CA LEU A 173 3.01 -5.37 21.60
C LEU A 173 1.51 -5.46 21.36
N TYR A 174 1.14 -5.93 20.19
CA TYR A 174 -0.23 -6.27 19.82
C TYR A 174 -0.38 -7.77 19.68
N GLU A 175 -1.56 -8.27 19.97
CA GLU A 175 -2.02 -9.61 19.62
C GLU A 175 -2.96 -9.51 18.42
N ILE A 176 -2.74 -10.38 17.43
CA ILE A 176 -3.62 -10.50 16.28
C ILE A 176 -4.76 -11.40 16.71
N ILE A 177 -5.97 -10.84 16.79
CA ILE A 177 -7.17 -11.58 17.16
C ILE A 177 -8.07 -11.76 15.94
N ASP A 178 -8.87 -12.82 15.95
CA ASP A 178 -9.86 -13.09 14.90
C ASP A 178 -11.09 -12.19 15.04
N ASP A 179 -10.85 -10.87 15.12
CA ASP A 179 -11.87 -9.83 15.13
C ASP A 179 -11.74 -8.98 13.88
N LEU A 180 -12.74 -9.06 13.04
CA LEU A 180 -12.78 -8.37 11.73
C LEU A 180 -12.84 -6.84 11.86
N VAL A 181 -13.22 -6.32 13.01
CA VAL A 181 -13.35 -4.88 13.26
C VAL A 181 -12.06 -4.32 13.89
N ASN A 182 -11.47 -5.05 14.83
CA ASN A 182 -10.24 -4.68 15.53
C ASN A 182 -9.29 -5.89 15.56
N PRO A 183 -8.59 -6.20 14.46
CA PRO A 183 -7.73 -7.38 14.38
C PRO A 183 -6.50 -7.30 15.29
N LEU A 184 -6.24 -6.15 15.89
CA LEU A 184 -5.11 -5.91 16.77
C LEU A 184 -5.61 -5.51 18.16
N ARG A 185 -5.27 -6.30 19.16
CA ARG A 185 -5.46 -5.98 20.56
C ARG A 185 -4.13 -5.57 21.17
N MET A 186 -4.04 -4.34 21.68
CA MET A 186 -2.87 -3.90 22.43
C MET A 186 -2.72 -4.74 23.71
N VAL A 187 -1.56 -5.36 23.87
CA VAL A 187 -1.24 -6.19 25.04
C VAL A 187 -0.50 -5.38 26.09
N LYS A 188 0.61 -4.75 25.70
CA LYS A 188 1.42 -3.90 26.60
C LYS A 188 2.35 -2.98 25.81
N THR A 189 2.84 -1.94 26.47
CA THR A 189 4.02 -1.19 26.04
C THR A 189 5.28 -2.00 26.38
N LEU A 190 6.27 -1.93 25.50
CA LEU A 190 7.57 -2.57 25.65
C LEU A 190 8.63 -1.50 25.90
N SER A 191 9.44 -1.68 26.92
CA SER A 191 10.65 -0.89 27.11
C SER A 191 11.70 -1.20 26.04
N LYS A 192 12.71 -0.34 25.88
CA LYS A 192 13.82 -0.54 24.94
C LYS A 192 14.53 -1.87 25.11
N ASP A 193 14.63 -2.38 26.33
CA ASP A 193 15.30 -3.65 26.59
C ASP A 193 14.40 -4.85 26.25
N GLU A 194 13.12 -4.79 26.55
CA GLU A 194 12.14 -5.80 26.15
C GLU A 194 11.99 -5.89 24.64
N LEU A 195 12.10 -4.75 23.92
CA LEU A 195 12.02 -4.71 22.47
C LEU A 195 13.16 -5.48 21.79
N LYS A 196 14.34 -5.56 22.44
CA LYS A 196 15.49 -6.33 21.90
C LYS A 196 15.22 -7.83 21.82
N GLU A 197 14.31 -8.37 22.62
CA GLU A 197 13.93 -9.78 22.60
C GLU A 197 13.11 -10.15 21.36
N TYR A 198 12.57 -9.15 20.67
CA TYR A 198 11.76 -9.31 19.44
C TYR A 198 12.53 -8.96 18.17
N LYS A 199 13.78 -8.47 18.27
CA LYS A 199 14.67 -8.14 17.16
C LYS A 199 15.64 -9.29 16.86
#